data_d3d7ae2ece28fc573f1ab63e0afd0cdf
#
_entry.id   d3d7ae2ece28fc573f1ab63e0afd0cdf
#
_cell.length_a   1.000
_cell.length_b   1.000
_cell.length_c   1.000
_cell.angle_alpha   90.00
_cell.angle_beta   90.00
_cell.angle_gamma   90.00
#
_symmetry.space_group_name_H-M   'P 1'
#
loop_
_entity.id
_entity.type
_entity.pdbx_description
1 polymer ?
#
loop_
_entity_poly.entity_id
_entity_poly.type
_entity_poly.pdbx_seq_one_letter_code
_entity_poly.pdbx_strand_id
1 'polypeptide(L)'
;MVQEKRQDVIISTCCPSAVRLVQKYYPELVGCLAPVVSPMEAHARYIKERDPDAVVVFIGPCISKKAEAEDFSHAVDHVLTFEELKAWAAEEKAEPEAQSCDQSGRRSRFFPKPGGVIQSMDREGTGYRYYAVDGPEKCVAALRDIQSGRLHNVFLEMNICEGACINGPMIRSRQGGMLECQDRVTDYAAPGFPDAPAKRDFQAEAPVPLACPIPAAPVREKVPTEEELAAILEKMGKTSPVDELNCGSCGYPTCREKAKAVFNGKAEVTMCLPYMRERAESLSDKILGTTPNAILVVGEDLKVQQINGAGCRLFGLERPDAAAHRPVEEFLDPVDFIFVMEDGRPIRDRKVWLENQQKFVEETIVYDIENKLLLAIMKDITTQEREERRAQELRQQTLEVTDRIIQKQMRTVQEIASLLGETTAETKVALTKLRGAVAEGEKHE
;
A
#
# COMPACT_ATOMS: atom_id res chain seq x y z
N MET A 1 -21.50 35.94 27.61
CA MET A 1 -20.33 36.23 26.77
C MET A 1 -20.68 37.21 25.63
N VAL A 2 -21.55 36.78 24.71
CA VAL A 2 -21.94 37.65 23.57
C VAL A 2 -22.67 38.92 24.06
N GLN A 3 -23.61 38.79 24.98
CA GLN A 3 -24.31 39.94 25.56
C GLN A 3 -23.43 40.82 26.42
N GLU A 4 -22.42 40.26 27.06
CA GLU A 4 -21.49 40.98 27.95
C GLU A 4 -20.28 41.55 27.21
N LYS A 5 -20.13 41.26 25.88
CA LYS A 5 -19.02 41.74 25.02
C LYS A 5 -17.64 41.46 25.62
N ARG A 6 -17.45 40.26 26.22
CA ARG A 6 -16.18 39.90 26.88
C ARG A 6 -15.01 39.71 25.95
N GLN A 7 -15.27 39.37 24.67
CA GLN A 7 -14.26 39.16 23.64
C GLN A 7 -14.67 39.89 22.37
N ASP A 8 -13.71 40.45 21.65
CA ASP A 8 -13.97 41.16 20.39
C ASP A 8 -14.29 40.17 19.25
N VAL A 9 -13.56 39.05 19.22
CA VAL A 9 -13.81 37.94 18.31
C VAL A 9 -14.09 36.68 19.13
N ILE A 10 -15.18 36.00 18.82
CA ILE A 10 -15.57 34.75 19.48
C ILE A 10 -15.65 33.65 18.42
N ILE A 11 -14.86 32.60 18.59
CA ILE A 11 -14.92 31.35 17.78
C ILE A 11 -15.67 30.29 18.57
N SER A 12 -16.70 29.67 17.99
CA SER A 12 -17.48 28.63 18.65
C SER A 12 -16.63 27.38 18.91
N THR A 13 -16.90 26.69 20.02
CA THR A 13 -16.19 25.49 20.45
C THR A 13 -17.02 24.21 20.31
N CYS A 14 -18.05 24.24 19.48
CA CYS A 14 -18.92 23.09 19.22
C CYS A 14 -18.21 21.97 18.44
N CYS A 15 -17.27 22.33 17.55
CA CYS A 15 -16.50 21.41 16.72
C CYS A 15 -15.11 21.15 17.34
N PRO A 16 -14.84 19.95 17.90
CA PRO A 16 -13.54 19.67 18.54
C PRO A 16 -12.38 19.71 17.55
N SER A 17 -12.61 19.35 16.29
CA SER A 17 -11.57 19.46 15.25
C SER A 17 -11.19 20.92 14.96
N ALA A 18 -12.16 21.85 14.99
CA ALA A 18 -11.91 23.29 14.84
C ALA A 18 -11.13 23.83 16.04
N VAL A 19 -11.52 23.43 17.26
CA VAL A 19 -10.79 23.79 18.48
C VAL A 19 -9.32 23.32 18.40
N ARG A 20 -9.09 22.06 18.01
CA ARG A 20 -7.74 21.50 17.86
C ARG A 20 -6.94 22.18 16.75
N LEU A 21 -7.58 22.60 15.65
CA LEU A 21 -6.93 23.39 14.61
C LEU A 21 -6.37 24.68 15.19
N VAL A 22 -7.18 25.40 15.97
CA VAL A 22 -6.75 26.64 16.62
C VAL A 22 -5.66 26.38 17.65
N GLN A 23 -5.86 25.43 18.56
CA GLN A 23 -4.88 25.10 19.60
C GLN A 23 -3.49 24.76 19.05
N LYS A 24 -3.45 24.01 17.92
CA LYS A 24 -2.22 23.45 17.38
C LYS A 24 -1.51 24.37 16.39
N TYR A 25 -2.27 25.05 15.53
CA TYR A 25 -1.71 25.78 14.40
C TYR A 25 -1.91 27.29 14.47
N TYR A 26 -2.79 27.76 15.36
CA TYR A 26 -3.07 29.19 15.60
C TYR A 26 -3.11 29.49 17.11
N PRO A 27 -2.03 29.13 17.84
CA PRO A 27 -2.03 29.24 19.31
C PRO A 27 -2.29 30.67 19.84
N GLU A 28 -1.97 31.70 19.05
CA GLU A 28 -2.23 33.09 19.34
C GLU A 28 -3.72 33.44 19.30
N LEU A 29 -4.55 32.66 18.60
CA LEU A 29 -6.00 32.82 18.50
C LEU A 29 -6.78 32.00 19.54
N VAL A 30 -6.11 31.25 20.40
CA VAL A 30 -6.78 30.48 21.47
C VAL A 30 -7.63 31.35 22.36
N GLY A 31 -7.19 32.62 22.61
CA GLY A 31 -7.97 33.62 23.34
C GLY A 31 -9.27 34.01 22.65
N CYS A 32 -9.46 33.74 21.37
CA CYS A 32 -10.71 33.96 20.63
C CYS A 32 -11.70 32.79 20.76
N LEU A 33 -11.27 31.61 21.20
CA LEU A 33 -12.17 30.48 21.42
C LEU A 33 -13.15 30.81 22.57
N ALA A 34 -14.42 30.44 22.41
CA ALA A 34 -15.37 30.53 23.48
C ALA A 34 -14.94 29.58 24.62
N PRO A 35 -14.66 30.09 25.85
CA PRO A 35 -14.18 29.23 26.94
C PRO A 35 -15.31 28.43 27.56
N VAL A 36 -16.01 27.63 26.73
CA VAL A 36 -17.15 26.80 27.11
C VAL A 36 -17.02 25.42 26.49
N VAL A 37 -17.57 24.45 27.18
CA VAL A 37 -17.64 23.08 26.67
C VAL A 37 -18.54 22.96 25.44
N SER A 38 -18.37 21.87 24.68
CA SER A 38 -19.24 21.57 23.55
C SER A 38 -20.66 21.19 24.00
N PRO A 39 -21.66 21.23 23.10
CA PRO A 39 -23.02 20.78 23.41
C PRO A 39 -23.11 19.34 23.92
N MET A 40 -22.26 18.45 23.43
CA MET A 40 -22.15 17.07 23.89
C MET A 40 -21.83 17.04 25.39
N GLU A 41 -20.76 17.68 25.75
CA GLU A 41 -20.25 17.75 27.11
C GLU A 41 -21.23 18.48 28.05
N ALA A 42 -21.81 19.59 27.59
CA ALA A 42 -22.81 20.33 28.35
C ALA A 42 -24.02 19.47 28.72
N HIS A 43 -24.51 18.67 27.77
CA HIS A 43 -25.66 17.79 27.99
C HIS A 43 -25.30 16.61 28.88
N ALA A 44 -24.11 16.05 28.73
CA ALA A 44 -23.61 15.00 29.60
C ALA A 44 -23.53 15.46 31.07
N ARG A 45 -22.97 16.66 31.31
CA ARG A 45 -22.94 17.27 32.66
C ARG A 45 -24.32 17.48 33.23
N TYR A 46 -25.28 17.89 32.41
CA TYR A 46 -26.68 18.07 32.83
C TYR A 46 -27.34 16.75 33.22
N ILE A 47 -27.05 15.66 32.51
CA ILE A 47 -27.56 14.32 32.87
C ILE A 47 -26.93 13.86 34.19
N LYS A 48 -25.61 13.92 34.32
CA LYS A 48 -24.87 13.48 35.51
C LYS A 48 -25.20 14.31 36.77
N GLU A 49 -25.59 15.59 36.62
CA GLU A 49 -26.05 16.42 37.73
C GLU A 49 -27.39 15.92 38.29
N ARG A 50 -28.24 15.36 37.44
CA ARG A 50 -29.56 14.80 37.83
C ARG A 50 -29.53 13.36 38.24
N ASP A 51 -28.66 12.59 37.62
CA ASP A 51 -28.44 11.18 37.85
C ASP A 51 -26.96 10.88 37.76
N PRO A 52 -26.24 10.92 38.89
CA PRO A 52 -24.81 10.68 38.93
C PRO A 52 -24.37 9.28 38.45
N ASP A 53 -25.28 8.29 38.54
CA ASP A 53 -25.03 6.90 38.14
C ASP A 53 -25.38 6.62 36.69
N ALA A 54 -25.98 7.58 35.99
CA ALA A 54 -26.32 7.43 34.57
C ALA A 54 -25.08 7.17 33.70
N VAL A 55 -25.16 6.17 32.83
CA VAL A 55 -24.17 5.96 31.77
C VAL A 55 -24.52 6.83 30.55
N VAL A 56 -23.68 7.79 30.24
CA VAL A 56 -23.92 8.73 29.15
C VAL A 56 -23.17 8.27 27.89
N VAL A 57 -23.93 7.92 26.86
CA VAL A 57 -23.42 7.51 25.56
C VAL A 57 -23.76 8.56 24.52
N PHE A 58 -22.76 9.18 23.92
CA PHE A 58 -22.95 10.07 22.78
C PHE A 58 -22.90 9.31 21.46
N ILE A 59 -23.90 9.52 20.61
CA ILE A 59 -23.98 8.91 19.28
C ILE A 59 -23.93 10.02 18.22
N GLY A 60 -23.00 9.92 17.25
CA GLY A 60 -22.88 10.96 16.24
C GLY A 60 -21.92 10.63 15.10
N PRO A 61 -21.81 11.52 14.09
CA PRO A 61 -21.04 11.30 12.88
C PRO A 61 -19.54 11.62 13.01
N CYS A 62 -19.03 11.88 14.20
CA CYS A 62 -17.74 12.57 14.39
C CYS A 62 -16.75 11.71 15.19
N ILE A 63 -15.59 11.41 14.58
CA ILE A 63 -14.47 10.71 15.25
C ILE A 63 -13.85 11.57 16.34
N SER A 64 -13.73 12.91 16.11
CA SER A 64 -13.08 13.82 17.06
C SER A 64 -13.84 13.93 18.39
N LYS A 65 -15.11 13.54 18.43
CA LYS A 65 -15.88 13.48 19.66
C LYS A 65 -15.42 12.38 20.62
N LYS A 66 -14.84 11.28 20.10
CA LYS A 66 -14.19 10.25 20.92
C LYS A 66 -13.00 10.86 21.69
N ALA A 67 -12.12 11.53 20.97
CA ALA A 67 -10.97 12.20 21.57
C ALA A 67 -11.36 13.38 22.48
N GLU A 68 -12.47 14.07 22.20
CA GLU A 68 -12.97 15.11 23.10
C GLU A 68 -13.45 14.52 24.44
N ALA A 69 -14.15 13.41 24.41
CA ALA A 69 -14.59 12.69 25.61
C ALA A 69 -13.41 12.20 26.46
N GLU A 70 -12.33 11.76 25.82
CA GLU A 70 -11.08 11.34 26.50
C GLU A 70 -10.32 12.53 27.13
N ASP A 71 -10.26 13.68 26.42
CA ASP A 71 -9.45 14.82 26.84
C ASP A 71 -10.10 15.73 27.89
N PHE A 72 -11.41 15.93 27.79
CA PHE A 72 -12.10 17.00 28.55
C PHE A 72 -13.13 16.50 29.53
N SER A 73 -13.47 15.21 29.51
CA SER A 73 -14.69 14.81 30.13
C SER A 73 -14.56 13.56 31.01
N HIS A 74 -15.15 13.68 32.15
CA HIS A 74 -15.59 12.51 32.91
C HIS A 74 -17.14 12.39 32.89
N ALA A 75 -17.82 13.23 32.09
CA ALA A 75 -19.28 13.23 32.04
C ALA A 75 -19.82 12.35 30.88
N VAL A 76 -19.10 12.22 29.78
CA VAL A 76 -19.43 11.31 28.68
C VAL A 76 -18.66 9.99 28.87
N ASP A 77 -19.37 8.90 29.11
CA ASP A 77 -18.76 7.60 29.36
C ASP A 77 -18.33 6.91 28.06
N HIS A 78 -19.15 7.01 27.00
CA HIS A 78 -18.87 6.37 25.72
C HIS A 78 -19.26 7.27 24.54
N VAL A 79 -18.53 7.13 23.43
CA VAL A 79 -18.86 7.78 22.16
C VAL A 79 -18.92 6.74 21.05
N LEU A 80 -20.07 6.62 20.41
CA LEU A 80 -20.31 5.75 19.26
C LEU A 80 -20.56 6.57 18.02
N THR A 81 -20.04 6.10 16.91
CA THR A 81 -20.44 6.60 15.59
C THR A 81 -21.74 5.93 15.14
N PHE A 82 -22.44 6.52 14.17
CA PHE A 82 -23.66 5.88 13.63
C PHE A 82 -23.37 4.51 13.02
N GLU A 83 -22.21 4.31 12.43
CA GLU A 83 -21.84 3.02 11.84
C GLU A 83 -21.54 1.97 12.92
N GLU A 84 -20.90 2.36 14.01
CA GLU A 84 -20.68 1.47 15.17
C GLU A 84 -22.00 1.07 15.84
N LEU A 85 -22.91 2.03 16.00
CA LEU A 85 -24.24 1.71 16.53
C LEU A 85 -25.02 0.74 15.63
N LYS A 86 -24.96 0.94 14.29
CA LYS A 86 -25.60 0.02 13.34
C LYS A 86 -25.00 -1.37 13.39
N ALA A 87 -23.67 -1.47 13.48
CA ALA A 87 -22.98 -2.75 13.58
C ALA A 87 -23.39 -3.49 14.86
N TRP A 88 -23.39 -2.79 15.98
CA TRP A 88 -23.80 -3.36 17.27
C TRP A 88 -25.27 -3.79 17.28
N ALA A 89 -26.19 -2.95 16.78
CA ALA A 89 -27.60 -3.31 16.67
C ALA A 89 -27.83 -4.54 15.77
N ALA A 90 -27.04 -4.70 14.71
CA ALA A 90 -27.09 -5.86 13.82
C ALA A 90 -26.59 -7.15 14.51
N GLU A 91 -25.52 -7.06 15.30
CA GLU A 91 -24.99 -8.18 16.10
C GLU A 91 -26.00 -8.65 17.14
N GLU A 92 -26.67 -7.72 17.84
CA GLU A 92 -27.67 -7.98 18.85
C GLU A 92 -29.05 -8.35 18.25
N LYS A 93 -29.19 -8.30 16.91
CA LYS A 93 -30.48 -8.49 16.21
C LYS A 93 -31.59 -7.59 16.74
N ALA A 94 -31.20 -6.38 17.16
CA ALA A 94 -32.15 -5.41 17.70
C ALA A 94 -32.95 -4.79 16.54
N GLU A 95 -34.23 -4.99 16.53
CA GLU A 95 -35.15 -4.30 15.62
C GLU A 95 -35.61 -2.99 16.27
N PRO A 96 -35.43 -1.84 15.63
CA PRO A 96 -35.92 -0.58 16.19
C PRO A 96 -37.43 -0.53 16.17
N GLU A 97 -38.06 -0.40 17.33
CA GLU A 97 -39.47 -0.07 17.42
C GLU A 97 -39.72 1.35 16.94
N ALA A 98 -40.65 1.53 16.02
CA ALA A 98 -41.06 2.84 15.56
C ALA A 98 -41.80 3.58 16.68
N GLN A 99 -41.07 4.40 17.43
CA GLN A 99 -41.69 5.30 18.41
C GLN A 99 -42.02 6.64 17.74
N SER A 100 -43.13 7.26 18.17
CA SER A 100 -43.44 8.62 17.72
C SER A 100 -42.37 9.59 18.17
N CYS A 101 -41.67 10.24 17.22
CA CYS A 101 -40.74 11.30 17.54
C CYS A 101 -41.47 12.46 18.21
N ASP A 102 -40.82 13.07 19.22
CA ASP A 102 -41.25 14.37 19.76
C ASP A 102 -41.29 15.40 18.60
N GLN A 103 -42.51 15.83 18.25
CA GLN A 103 -42.76 16.78 17.16
C GLN A 103 -42.61 18.23 17.62
N SER A 104 -42.24 18.50 18.87
CA SER A 104 -41.94 19.85 19.32
C SER A 104 -40.66 20.40 18.64
N GLY A 105 -40.73 21.55 17.98
CA GLY A 105 -39.54 22.17 17.41
C GLY A 105 -38.57 22.59 18.51
N ARG A 106 -37.28 22.30 18.33
CA ARG A 106 -36.20 22.69 19.26
C ARG A 106 -35.05 23.32 18.53
N ARG A 107 -34.62 24.51 18.95
CA ARG A 107 -33.49 25.23 18.33
C ARG A 107 -32.19 24.44 18.35
N SER A 108 -31.91 23.63 19.37
CA SER A 108 -30.70 22.80 19.46
C SER A 108 -30.61 21.75 18.39
N ARG A 109 -31.69 21.36 17.73
CA ARG A 109 -31.72 20.40 16.61
C ARG A 109 -31.07 20.96 15.33
N PHE A 110 -30.85 22.28 15.26
CA PHE A 110 -30.14 22.91 14.14
C PHE A 110 -28.61 22.70 14.20
N PHE A 111 -28.03 22.32 15.34
CA PHE A 111 -26.58 22.20 15.52
C PHE A 111 -25.84 21.43 14.43
N PRO A 112 -26.38 20.32 13.82
CA PRO A 112 -25.67 19.56 12.82
C PRO A 112 -25.45 20.28 11.49
N LYS A 113 -26.20 21.32 11.17
CA LYS A 113 -26.10 22.06 9.88
C LYS A 113 -25.19 23.27 9.98
N PRO A 114 -24.60 23.72 8.87
CA PRO A 114 -23.84 24.98 8.84
C PRO A 114 -24.70 26.17 9.32
N GLY A 115 -24.17 26.98 10.22
CA GLY A 115 -24.89 28.09 10.83
C GLY A 115 -25.93 27.69 11.89
N GLY A 116 -26.02 26.40 12.22
CA GLY A 116 -27.01 25.88 13.14
C GLY A 116 -26.84 26.34 14.59
N VAL A 117 -25.60 26.53 15.03
CA VAL A 117 -25.29 27.10 16.34
C VAL A 117 -25.78 28.56 16.39
N ILE A 118 -25.42 29.38 15.39
CA ILE A 118 -25.87 30.78 15.26
C ILE A 118 -27.39 30.85 15.21
N GLN A 119 -28.05 29.96 14.52
CA GLN A 119 -29.51 29.89 14.39
C GLN A 119 -30.19 29.56 15.72
N SER A 120 -29.50 28.81 16.58
CA SER A 120 -30.01 28.44 17.92
C SER A 120 -29.80 29.54 18.98
N MET A 121 -28.96 30.56 18.71
CA MET A 121 -28.62 31.60 19.65
C MET A 121 -29.65 32.73 19.66
N ASP A 122 -29.72 33.47 20.78
CA ASP A 122 -30.38 34.76 20.86
C ASP A 122 -29.37 35.84 20.45
N ARG A 123 -29.64 36.54 19.33
CA ARG A 123 -28.72 37.47 18.67
C ARG A 123 -29.14 38.95 18.85
N GLU A 124 -30.32 39.20 19.41
CA GLU A 124 -30.87 40.54 19.53
C GLU A 124 -29.99 41.41 20.44
N GLY A 125 -29.67 42.62 20.02
CA GLY A 125 -28.97 43.63 20.82
C GLY A 125 -27.48 43.32 21.10
N THR A 126 -26.90 42.29 20.56
CA THR A 126 -25.51 41.86 20.88
C THR A 126 -24.45 42.76 20.23
N GLY A 127 -24.73 43.31 19.04
CA GLY A 127 -23.80 44.12 18.26
C GLY A 127 -22.68 43.31 17.58
N TYR A 128 -22.75 41.98 17.59
CA TYR A 128 -21.83 41.13 16.85
C TYR A 128 -22.33 40.86 15.42
N ARG A 129 -21.37 40.70 14.51
CA ARG A 129 -21.61 40.09 13.19
C ARG A 129 -21.41 38.62 13.27
N TYR A 130 -22.33 37.86 12.71
CA TYR A 130 -22.35 36.38 12.79
C TYR A 130 -21.97 35.79 11.46
N TYR A 131 -20.94 34.95 11.47
CA TYR A 131 -20.47 34.21 10.31
C TYR A 131 -20.41 32.71 10.61
N ALA A 132 -20.79 31.91 9.63
CA ALA A 132 -20.63 30.46 9.67
C ALA A 132 -19.69 30.02 8.54
N VAL A 133 -18.68 29.23 8.87
CA VAL A 133 -17.75 28.64 7.90
C VAL A 133 -17.64 27.14 8.12
N ASP A 134 -17.59 26.39 7.03
CA ASP A 134 -17.49 24.96 7.00
C ASP A 134 -16.47 24.51 5.94
N GLY A 135 -15.76 23.43 6.22
CA GLY A 135 -14.64 22.96 5.40
C GLY A 135 -13.29 23.53 5.84
N PRO A 136 -12.20 22.76 5.69
CA PRO A 136 -10.88 23.11 6.23
C PRO A 136 -10.30 24.37 5.60
N GLU A 137 -10.48 24.55 4.29
CA GLU A 137 -9.93 25.71 3.57
C GLU A 137 -10.57 27.03 4.02
N LYS A 138 -11.91 27.05 4.15
CA LYS A 138 -12.64 28.23 4.61
C LYS A 138 -12.33 28.53 6.08
N CYS A 139 -12.16 27.48 6.91
CA CYS A 139 -11.76 27.66 8.31
C CYS A 139 -10.38 28.31 8.41
N VAL A 140 -9.40 27.82 7.63
CA VAL A 140 -8.05 28.40 7.59
C VAL A 140 -8.07 29.83 7.07
N ALA A 141 -8.86 30.12 6.03
CA ALA A 141 -9.01 31.47 5.51
C ALA A 141 -9.60 32.45 6.58
N ALA A 142 -10.66 32.02 7.28
CA ALA A 142 -11.27 32.78 8.34
C ALA A 142 -10.30 33.04 9.52
N LEU A 143 -9.48 32.05 9.90
CA LEU A 143 -8.47 32.23 10.95
C LEU A 143 -7.39 33.25 10.53
N ARG A 144 -6.95 33.23 9.26
CA ARG A 144 -6.02 34.23 8.72
C ARG A 144 -6.62 35.63 8.72
N ASP A 145 -7.93 35.76 8.42
CA ASP A 145 -8.62 37.05 8.50
C ASP A 145 -8.66 37.58 9.94
N ILE A 146 -8.89 36.70 10.93
CA ILE A 146 -8.81 37.07 12.34
C ILE A 146 -7.39 37.50 12.73
N GLN A 147 -6.37 36.76 12.33
CA GLN A 147 -4.96 37.12 12.56
C GLN A 147 -4.58 38.48 11.99
N SER A 148 -5.24 38.91 10.91
CA SER A 148 -5.00 40.23 10.34
C SER A 148 -5.38 41.39 11.29
N GLY A 149 -6.11 41.11 12.37
CA GLY A 149 -6.56 42.11 13.36
C GLY A 149 -7.62 43.09 12.86
N ARG A 150 -8.21 42.85 11.67
CA ARG A 150 -9.19 43.75 11.04
C ARG A 150 -10.64 43.44 11.37
N LEU A 151 -10.89 42.30 12.02
CA LEU A 151 -12.24 41.85 12.37
C LEU A 151 -12.55 42.20 13.82
N HIS A 152 -13.65 42.90 14.02
CA HIS A 152 -14.14 43.37 15.33
C HIS A 152 -15.60 42.99 15.52
N ASN A 153 -15.98 42.67 16.75
CA ASN A 153 -17.33 42.29 17.12
C ASN A 153 -17.86 41.15 16.21
N VAL A 154 -17.11 40.05 16.13
CA VAL A 154 -17.42 38.89 15.29
C VAL A 154 -17.67 37.67 16.14
N PHE A 155 -18.77 36.98 15.86
CA PHE A 155 -18.99 35.61 16.29
C PHE A 155 -18.83 34.68 15.08
N LEU A 156 -17.91 33.76 15.17
CA LEU A 156 -17.62 32.80 14.10
C LEU A 156 -18.02 31.37 14.52
N GLU A 157 -19.02 30.81 13.86
CA GLU A 157 -19.28 29.38 13.90
C GLU A 157 -18.36 28.69 12.92
N MET A 158 -17.55 27.73 13.40
CA MET A 158 -16.55 27.06 12.60
C MET A 158 -16.71 25.54 12.69
N ASN A 159 -16.86 24.89 11.53
CA ASN A 159 -16.96 23.44 11.38
C ASN A 159 -15.92 22.94 10.38
N ILE A 160 -15.08 21.95 10.76
CA ILE A 160 -14.05 21.44 9.86
C ILE A 160 -14.62 20.60 8.70
N CYS A 161 -15.73 19.89 8.93
CA CYS A 161 -16.37 19.13 7.86
C CYS A 161 -17.15 20.08 6.94
N GLU A 162 -17.00 19.95 5.63
CA GLU A 162 -17.84 20.62 4.64
C GLU A 162 -19.28 20.11 4.76
N GLY A 163 -20.25 21.04 4.91
CA GLY A 163 -21.63 20.69 5.27
C GLY A 163 -21.84 20.44 6.77
N ALA A 164 -20.89 20.83 7.61
CA ALA A 164 -20.89 20.64 9.07
C ALA A 164 -21.07 19.15 9.47
N CYS A 165 -21.75 18.86 10.58
CA CYS A 165 -21.91 17.50 11.09
C CYS A 165 -22.79 16.60 10.19
N ILE A 166 -23.65 17.17 9.35
CA ILE A 166 -24.47 16.41 8.38
C ILE A 166 -23.59 15.62 7.40
N ASN A 167 -22.41 16.11 7.10
CA ASN A 167 -21.44 15.44 6.23
C ASN A 167 -20.19 14.98 7.01
N GLY A 168 -20.38 14.58 8.25
CA GLY A 168 -19.32 14.07 9.10
C GLY A 168 -18.67 12.80 8.52
N PRO A 169 -17.40 12.49 8.88
CA PRO A 169 -16.61 11.42 8.25
C PRO A 169 -17.19 10.01 8.46
N MET A 170 -18.06 9.83 9.45
CA MET A 170 -18.68 8.54 9.76
C MET A 170 -20.15 8.46 9.32
N ILE A 171 -20.58 9.25 8.33
CA ILE A 171 -21.83 9.10 7.59
C ILE A 171 -21.55 8.48 6.23
N ARG A 172 -21.36 7.15 6.18
CA ARG A 172 -21.08 6.42 4.93
C ARG A 172 -22.34 6.09 4.12
N SER A 173 -23.46 5.91 4.79
CA SER A 173 -24.73 5.50 4.18
C SER A 173 -25.71 6.66 4.00
N ARG A 174 -25.21 7.84 3.63
CA ARG A 174 -26.07 9.00 3.38
C ARG A 174 -27.00 8.74 2.18
N GLN A 175 -28.30 8.83 2.43
CA GLN A 175 -29.30 8.87 1.36
C GLN A 175 -29.60 10.32 1.01
N GLY A 176 -29.44 10.69 -0.26
CA GLY A 176 -29.72 12.03 -0.77
C GLY A 176 -28.52 12.97 -0.84
N GLY A 177 -28.73 14.11 -1.49
CA GLY A 177 -27.77 15.20 -1.64
C GLY A 177 -27.53 15.96 -0.34
N MET A 178 -26.51 16.83 -0.32
CA MET A 178 -26.19 17.68 0.83
C MET A 178 -27.36 18.57 1.23
N LEU A 179 -28.00 19.22 0.26
CA LEU A 179 -29.14 20.13 0.52
C LEU A 179 -30.35 19.37 1.06
N GLU A 180 -30.65 18.22 0.48
CA GLU A 180 -31.74 17.38 0.97
C GLU A 180 -31.54 16.94 2.45
N CYS A 181 -30.30 16.60 2.82
CA CYS A 181 -29.99 16.29 4.21
C CYS A 181 -30.13 17.53 5.12
N GLN A 182 -29.76 18.71 4.65
CA GLN A 182 -29.98 19.96 5.39
C GLN A 182 -31.46 20.25 5.57
N ASP A 183 -32.28 20.04 4.56
CA ASP A 183 -33.73 20.23 4.63
C ASP A 183 -34.37 19.26 5.62
N ARG A 184 -34.02 17.97 5.58
CA ARG A 184 -34.49 16.99 6.57
C ARG A 184 -34.17 17.38 8.02
N VAL A 185 -32.96 17.91 8.27
CA VAL A 185 -32.58 18.42 9.59
C VAL A 185 -33.40 19.65 9.96
N THR A 186 -33.66 20.54 8.99
CA THR A 186 -34.47 21.73 9.19
C THR A 186 -35.91 21.38 9.52
N ASP A 187 -36.51 20.49 8.76
CA ASP A 187 -37.88 19.97 8.99
C ASP A 187 -38.02 19.29 10.36
N TYR A 188 -37.00 18.52 10.75
CA TYR A 188 -36.98 17.90 12.09
C TYR A 188 -36.80 18.91 13.22
N ALA A 189 -36.02 19.98 13.00
CA ALA A 189 -35.78 21.01 14.00
C ALA A 189 -36.98 21.99 14.16
N ALA A 190 -37.67 22.29 13.07
CA ALA A 190 -38.81 23.23 13.03
C ALA A 190 -39.92 22.71 12.10
N PRO A 191 -40.69 21.67 12.50
CA PRO A 191 -41.73 21.10 11.66
C PRO A 191 -42.77 22.15 11.22
N GLY A 192 -42.93 22.30 9.90
CA GLY A 192 -43.92 23.16 9.28
C GLY A 192 -43.58 24.66 9.16
N PHE A 193 -42.43 25.10 9.72
CA PHE A 193 -41.96 26.49 9.67
C PHE A 193 -40.44 26.56 9.69
N PRO A 194 -39.76 26.40 8.57
CA PRO A 194 -38.29 26.35 8.50
C PRO A 194 -37.61 27.63 9.05
N ASP A 195 -38.30 28.77 9.02
CA ASP A 195 -37.81 30.10 9.51
C ASP A 195 -38.43 30.52 10.83
N ALA A 196 -39.39 29.80 11.38
CA ALA A 196 -40.01 30.17 12.64
C ALA A 196 -39.04 29.98 13.81
N PRO A 197 -38.93 30.96 14.71
CA PRO A 197 -38.18 30.73 15.94
C PRO A 197 -38.85 29.64 16.74
N ALA A 198 -38.20 28.49 16.87
CA ALA A 198 -38.63 27.43 17.78
C ALA A 198 -38.92 28.08 19.16
N LYS A 199 -39.97 27.59 19.85
CA LYS A 199 -40.32 28.11 21.19
C LYS A 199 -39.07 28.22 22.06
N ARG A 200 -38.94 29.36 22.75
CA ARG A 200 -37.79 29.61 23.64
C ARG A 200 -37.84 28.60 24.80
N ASP A 201 -37.10 27.52 24.66
CA ASP A 201 -36.70 26.66 25.77
C ASP A 201 -35.49 27.24 26.49
N PHE A 202 -35.42 28.57 26.61
CA PHE A 202 -34.26 29.26 27.11
C PHE A 202 -34.37 29.38 28.65
N GLN A 203 -33.54 28.64 29.36
CA GLN A 203 -33.25 28.96 30.75
C GLN A 203 -32.19 30.06 30.77
N ALA A 204 -32.45 31.16 31.46
CA ALA A 204 -31.55 32.34 31.53
C ALA A 204 -30.20 31.98 32.16
N GLU A 205 -30.11 30.91 32.92
CA GLU A 205 -28.90 30.38 33.54
C GLU A 205 -28.70 28.93 33.16
N ALA A 206 -27.46 28.57 32.82
CA ALA A 206 -27.09 27.20 32.57
C ALA A 206 -27.19 26.39 33.87
N PRO A 207 -27.91 25.28 33.92
CA PRO A 207 -28.10 24.50 35.13
C PRO A 207 -26.81 23.82 35.61
N VAL A 208 -25.75 23.83 34.79
CA VAL A 208 -24.45 23.20 35.09
C VAL A 208 -23.31 24.11 34.69
N PRO A 209 -22.12 24.00 35.28
CA PRO A 209 -20.95 24.76 34.87
C PRO A 209 -20.53 24.44 33.43
N LEU A 210 -20.57 25.48 32.55
CA LEU A 210 -20.16 25.35 31.15
C LEU A 210 -18.72 25.80 30.88
N ALA A 211 -18.14 26.54 31.84
CA ALA A 211 -16.78 27.05 31.68
C ALA A 211 -15.76 25.93 31.45
N CYS A 212 -14.92 26.09 30.44
CA CYS A 212 -13.85 25.19 30.09
C CYS A 212 -12.65 26.00 29.58
N PRO A 213 -11.54 26.05 30.33
CA PRO A 213 -10.31 26.66 29.83
C PRO A 213 -9.73 25.82 28.71
N ILE A 214 -9.42 26.44 27.59
CA ILE A 214 -8.84 25.80 26.41
C ILE A 214 -7.40 26.29 26.29
N PRO A 215 -6.38 25.47 26.68
CA PRO A 215 -4.99 25.86 26.57
C PRO A 215 -4.49 25.76 25.12
N ALA A 216 -3.49 26.58 24.79
CA ALA A 216 -2.72 26.40 23.56
C ALA A 216 -1.90 25.11 23.62
N ALA A 217 -1.88 24.37 22.53
CA ALA A 217 -1.12 23.12 22.39
C ALA A 217 -0.38 23.08 21.04
N PRO A 218 0.54 24.03 20.79
CA PRO A 218 1.16 24.19 19.49
C PRO A 218 1.95 22.93 19.09
N VAL A 219 1.85 22.58 17.82
CA VAL A 219 2.71 21.56 17.23
C VAL A 219 4.13 22.15 17.16
N ARG A 220 5.00 21.66 18.02
CA ARG A 220 6.42 22.06 17.98
C ARG A 220 7.11 21.27 16.90
N GLU A 221 7.30 21.88 15.75
CA GLU A 221 8.19 21.32 14.74
C GLU A 221 9.65 21.60 15.15
N LYS A 222 10.47 20.59 15.11
CA LYS A 222 11.90 20.78 15.26
C LYS A 222 12.41 21.48 13.99
N VAL A 223 13.13 22.57 14.16
CA VAL A 223 13.80 23.27 13.06
C VAL A 223 15.15 22.57 12.86
N PRO A 224 15.34 21.85 11.74
CA PRO A 224 16.63 21.21 11.47
C PRO A 224 17.71 22.25 11.18
N THR A 225 18.93 21.94 11.56
CA THR A 225 20.12 22.72 11.15
C THR A 225 20.38 22.57 9.66
N GLU A 226 21.20 23.44 9.08
CA GLU A 226 21.58 23.31 7.65
C GLU A 226 22.32 21.99 7.38
N GLU A 227 23.11 21.49 8.34
CA GLU A 227 23.82 20.22 8.24
C GLU A 227 22.85 19.03 8.22
N GLU A 228 21.82 19.04 9.08
CA GLU A 228 20.79 18.01 9.12
C GLU A 228 19.93 18.02 7.85
N LEU A 229 19.63 19.21 7.31
CA LEU A 229 18.93 19.35 6.02
C LEU A 229 19.78 18.81 4.87
N ALA A 230 21.06 19.17 4.84
CA ALA A 230 21.99 18.69 3.81
C ALA A 230 22.11 17.15 3.83
N ALA A 231 22.22 16.55 5.01
CA ALA A 231 22.27 15.09 5.14
C ALA A 231 21.00 14.38 4.65
N ILE A 232 19.83 15.00 4.80
CA ILE A 232 18.57 14.46 4.27
C ILE A 232 18.49 14.66 2.75
N LEU A 233 18.89 15.82 2.26
CA LEU A 233 18.95 16.12 0.82
C LEU A 233 19.89 15.15 0.10
N GLU A 234 21.05 14.86 0.68
CA GLU A 234 21.99 13.86 0.16
C GLU A 234 21.36 12.46 0.07
N LYS A 235 20.62 12.03 1.10
CA LYS A 235 19.86 10.77 1.07
C LYS A 235 18.77 10.75 -0.02
N MET A 236 18.31 11.90 -0.47
CA MET A 236 17.38 12.08 -1.59
C MET A 236 18.07 12.22 -2.95
N GLY A 237 19.41 11.99 -3.02
CA GLY A 237 20.19 12.19 -4.24
C GLY A 237 20.41 13.67 -4.59
N LYS A 238 20.32 14.59 -3.61
CA LYS A 238 20.47 16.02 -3.79
C LYS A 238 21.78 16.46 -3.14
N THR A 239 22.88 16.29 -3.86
CA THR A 239 24.23 16.58 -3.36
C THR A 239 24.66 18.02 -3.61
N SER A 240 23.97 18.70 -4.52
CA SER A 240 24.24 20.10 -4.89
C SER A 240 22.94 20.89 -5.05
N PRO A 241 22.98 22.23 -4.97
CA PRO A 241 21.79 23.07 -5.21
C PRO A 241 21.16 22.88 -6.61
N VAL A 242 21.93 22.44 -7.60
CA VAL A 242 21.44 22.16 -8.96
C VAL A 242 20.53 20.94 -8.98
N ASP A 243 20.73 19.99 -8.06
CA ASP A 243 19.92 18.78 -7.94
C ASP A 243 18.57 19.06 -7.26
N GLU A 244 18.42 20.21 -6.63
CA GLU A 244 17.17 20.65 -5.99
C GLU A 244 16.18 21.17 -7.03
N LEU A 245 15.55 20.25 -7.78
CA LEU A 245 14.65 20.58 -8.90
C LEU A 245 13.39 21.37 -8.48
N ASN A 246 13.01 21.33 -7.22
CA ASN A 246 11.82 22.00 -6.67
C ASN A 246 10.54 21.76 -7.50
N CYS A 247 10.41 20.54 -8.06
CA CYS A 247 9.37 20.20 -9.05
C CYS A 247 7.94 20.06 -8.46
N GLY A 248 7.78 20.05 -7.15
CA GLY A 248 6.48 19.93 -6.48
C GLY A 248 5.81 18.55 -6.56
N SER A 249 6.31 17.61 -7.35
CA SER A 249 5.69 16.29 -7.60
C SER A 249 5.49 15.44 -6.34
N CYS A 250 6.22 15.71 -5.27
CA CYS A 250 6.10 15.03 -3.98
C CYS A 250 5.10 15.70 -3.03
N GLY A 251 4.37 16.74 -3.47
CA GLY A 251 3.42 17.52 -2.66
C GLY A 251 4.06 18.65 -1.84
N TYR A 252 5.37 18.85 -1.91
CA TYR A 252 6.08 19.95 -1.25
C TYR A 252 6.58 20.94 -2.30
N PRO A 253 6.45 22.27 -2.05
CA PRO A 253 6.85 23.28 -3.04
C PRO A 253 8.36 23.32 -3.29
N THR A 254 9.19 22.95 -2.30
CA THR A 254 10.64 22.89 -2.44
C THR A 254 11.23 21.61 -1.89
N CYS A 255 12.42 21.22 -2.41
CA CYS A 255 13.16 20.06 -1.90
C CYS A 255 13.56 20.24 -0.43
N ARG A 256 13.87 21.49 -0.02
CA ARG A 256 14.19 21.83 1.37
C ARG A 256 13.00 21.69 2.29
N GLU A 257 11.80 22.12 1.88
CA GLU A 257 10.58 21.91 2.67
C GLU A 257 10.23 20.44 2.83
N LYS A 258 10.44 19.64 1.78
CA LYS A 258 10.33 18.20 1.91
C LYS A 258 11.38 17.64 2.88
N ALA A 259 12.63 18.08 2.83
CA ALA A 259 13.66 17.63 3.75
C ALA A 259 13.31 17.98 5.21
N LYS A 260 12.73 19.16 5.47
CA LYS A 260 12.17 19.53 6.79
C LYS A 260 11.04 18.59 7.22
N ALA A 261 10.16 18.23 6.29
CA ALA A 261 9.08 17.29 6.56
C ALA A 261 9.61 15.88 6.89
N VAL A 262 10.62 15.41 6.18
CA VAL A 262 11.31 14.14 6.48
C VAL A 262 11.97 14.19 7.85
N PHE A 263 12.65 15.29 8.20
CA PHE A 263 13.26 15.48 9.52
C PHE A 263 12.23 15.36 10.67
N ASN A 264 11.04 15.91 10.45
CA ASN A 264 9.95 15.87 11.41
C ASN A 264 9.09 14.59 11.32
N GLY A 265 9.49 13.59 10.52
CA GLY A 265 8.75 12.33 10.38
C GLY A 265 7.40 12.46 9.65
N LYS A 266 7.18 13.56 8.91
CA LYS A 266 5.94 13.84 8.16
C LYS A 266 6.00 13.37 6.71
N ALA A 267 7.17 13.04 6.20
CA ALA A 267 7.40 12.55 4.84
C ALA A 267 8.52 11.52 4.81
N GLU A 268 8.52 10.71 3.78
CA GLU A 268 9.58 9.74 3.51
C GLU A 268 10.46 10.21 2.34
N VAL A 269 11.74 9.83 2.36
CA VAL A 269 12.69 10.08 1.29
C VAL A 269 12.16 9.54 -0.05
N THR A 270 11.57 8.33 -0.01
CA THR A 270 11.00 7.60 -1.14
C THR A 270 9.83 8.31 -1.85
N MET A 271 9.22 9.31 -1.24
CA MET A 271 8.17 10.11 -1.89
C MET A 271 8.73 11.04 -2.99
N CYS A 272 10.06 11.20 -3.13
CA CYS A 272 10.66 12.00 -4.19
C CYS A 272 10.63 11.24 -5.52
N LEU A 273 9.83 11.71 -6.48
CA LEU A 273 9.67 11.03 -7.77
C LEU A 273 10.99 10.93 -8.57
N PRO A 274 11.78 12.00 -8.73
CA PRO A 274 13.09 11.91 -9.38
C PRO A 274 14.04 10.91 -8.71
N TYR A 275 14.10 10.91 -7.37
CA TYR A 275 14.90 9.96 -6.60
C TYR A 275 14.45 8.51 -6.81
N MET A 276 13.14 8.27 -6.79
CA MET A 276 12.61 6.92 -7.00
C MET A 276 12.90 6.41 -8.41
N ARG A 277 12.79 7.29 -9.41
CA ARG A 277 13.11 6.97 -10.79
C ARG A 277 14.59 6.62 -10.94
N GLU A 278 15.49 7.47 -10.47
CA GLU A 278 16.94 7.24 -10.51
C GLU A 278 17.33 5.95 -9.77
N ARG A 279 16.73 5.70 -8.62
CA ARG A 279 16.96 4.47 -7.87
C ARG A 279 16.48 3.22 -8.61
N ALA A 280 15.32 3.29 -9.26
CA ALA A 280 14.78 2.19 -10.06
C ALA A 280 15.65 1.92 -11.29
N GLU A 281 16.08 2.97 -12.00
CA GLU A 281 17.00 2.87 -13.14
C GLU A 281 18.36 2.27 -12.71
N SER A 282 18.96 2.79 -11.62
CA SER A 282 20.22 2.27 -11.07
C SER A 282 20.12 0.80 -10.61
N LEU A 283 18.98 0.40 -10.02
CA LEU A 283 18.77 -0.99 -9.63
C LEU A 283 18.62 -1.90 -10.86
N SER A 284 17.87 -1.46 -11.85
CA SER A 284 17.74 -2.18 -13.14
C SER A 284 19.08 -2.38 -13.80
N ASP A 285 19.88 -1.31 -13.92
CA ASP A 285 21.21 -1.36 -14.51
C ASP A 285 22.17 -2.29 -13.75
N LYS A 286 22.11 -2.28 -12.43
CA LYS A 286 22.91 -3.20 -11.60
C LYS A 286 22.49 -4.66 -11.79
N ILE A 287 21.20 -4.95 -11.82
CA ILE A 287 20.69 -6.31 -12.06
C ILE A 287 21.14 -6.79 -13.44
N LEU A 288 20.91 -5.98 -14.47
CA LEU A 288 21.30 -6.30 -15.84
C LEU A 288 22.82 -6.44 -15.99
N GLY A 289 23.60 -5.61 -15.28
CA GLY A 289 25.06 -5.63 -15.35
C GLY A 289 25.70 -6.79 -14.59
N THR A 290 25.08 -7.29 -13.52
CA THR A 290 25.65 -8.34 -12.67
C THR A 290 25.20 -9.75 -13.04
N THR A 291 24.11 -9.89 -13.78
CA THR A 291 23.64 -11.21 -14.21
C THR A 291 24.64 -11.89 -15.17
N PRO A 292 24.99 -13.16 -14.95
CA PRO A 292 25.82 -13.90 -15.88
C PRO A 292 25.10 -14.26 -17.19
N ASN A 293 23.78 -14.21 -17.19
CA ASN A 293 22.98 -14.54 -18.36
C ASN A 293 22.93 -13.38 -19.34
N ALA A 294 23.03 -13.67 -20.61
CA ALA A 294 22.82 -12.69 -21.66
C ALA A 294 21.32 -12.32 -21.70
N ILE A 295 21.02 -11.01 -21.69
CA ILE A 295 19.67 -10.49 -21.78
C ILE A 295 19.59 -9.57 -22.99
N LEU A 296 18.57 -9.78 -23.82
CA LEU A 296 18.26 -9.01 -25.00
C LEU A 296 16.80 -8.58 -24.91
N VAL A 297 16.54 -7.28 -25.03
CA VAL A 297 15.22 -6.69 -25.10
C VAL A 297 14.95 -6.26 -26.53
N VAL A 298 13.83 -6.74 -27.09
CA VAL A 298 13.45 -6.52 -28.49
C VAL A 298 12.06 -5.89 -28.54
N GLY A 299 11.85 -4.90 -29.40
CA GLY A 299 10.53 -4.31 -29.63
C GLY A 299 9.64 -5.17 -30.55
N GLU A 300 8.36 -4.82 -30.66
CA GLU A 300 7.43 -5.45 -31.62
C GLU A 300 7.89 -5.33 -33.09
N ASP A 301 8.75 -4.34 -33.38
CA ASP A 301 9.39 -4.14 -34.70
C ASP A 301 10.58 -5.10 -34.92
N LEU A 302 10.80 -6.05 -34.03
CA LEU A 302 11.90 -7.00 -34.05
C LEU A 302 13.28 -6.34 -34.05
N LYS A 303 13.41 -5.15 -33.48
CA LYS A 303 14.68 -4.47 -33.28
C LYS A 303 15.09 -4.50 -31.82
N VAL A 304 16.39 -4.67 -31.63
CA VAL A 304 17.00 -4.67 -30.32
C VAL A 304 16.87 -3.28 -29.70
N GLN A 305 16.28 -3.19 -28.53
CA GLN A 305 16.20 -1.97 -27.74
C GLN A 305 17.31 -1.90 -26.69
N GLN A 306 17.62 -3.02 -26.06
CA GLN A 306 18.62 -3.10 -25.01
C GLN A 306 19.30 -4.47 -24.98
N ILE A 307 20.59 -4.48 -24.64
CA ILE A 307 21.37 -5.69 -24.39
C ILE A 307 22.21 -5.46 -23.14
N ASN A 308 22.38 -6.48 -22.30
CA ASN A 308 23.25 -6.38 -21.15
C ASN A 308 24.71 -6.74 -21.45
N GLY A 309 25.61 -6.51 -20.48
CA GLY A 309 27.03 -6.80 -20.65
C GLY A 309 27.34 -8.28 -20.93
N ALA A 310 26.55 -9.23 -20.40
CA ALA A 310 26.70 -10.65 -20.72
C ALA A 310 26.27 -10.96 -22.16
N GLY A 311 25.23 -10.31 -22.65
CA GLY A 311 24.82 -10.38 -24.05
C GLY A 311 25.88 -9.81 -24.99
N CYS A 312 26.49 -8.68 -24.64
CA CYS A 312 27.61 -8.15 -25.42
C CYS A 312 28.75 -9.16 -25.53
N ARG A 313 29.14 -9.81 -24.45
CA ARG A 313 30.18 -10.85 -24.46
C ARG A 313 29.77 -12.08 -25.27
N LEU A 314 28.50 -12.45 -25.24
CA LEU A 314 27.99 -13.60 -26.01
C LEU A 314 28.07 -13.32 -27.51
N PHE A 315 27.66 -12.14 -27.95
CA PHE A 315 27.61 -11.75 -29.37
C PHE A 315 28.84 -11.00 -29.89
N GLY A 316 29.86 -10.81 -29.05
CA GLY A 316 31.12 -10.18 -29.46
C GLY A 316 31.01 -8.66 -29.71
N LEU A 317 30.14 -7.98 -28.96
CA LEU A 317 29.94 -6.53 -29.04
C LEU A 317 30.82 -5.81 -27.99
N GLU A 318 31.37 -4.67 -28.36
CA GLU A 318 32.20 -3.86 -27.44
C GLU A 318 31.39 -3.10 -26.41
N ARG A 319 30.19 -2.64 -26.79
CA ARG A 319 29.30 -1.84 -25.94
C ARG A 319 27.84 -2.17 -26.21
N PRO A 320 26.94 -2.01 -25.23
CA PRO A 320 25.49 -2.23 -25.41
C PRO A 320 24.87 -1.39 -26.53
N ASP A 321 25.29 -0.15 -26.68
CA ASP A 321 24.78 0.76 -27.72
C ASP A 321 25.02 0.24 -29.16
N ALA A 322 26.01 -0.65 -29.34
CA ALA A 322 26.32 -1.22 -30.65
C ALA A 322 25.21 -2.19 -31.15
N ALA A 323 24.34 -2.67 -30.28
CA ALA A 323 23.19 -3.51 -30.63
C ALA A 323 21.90 -2.69 -30.84
N ALA A 324 21.83 -1.46 -30.34
CA ALA A 324 20.60 -0.68 -30.33
C ALA A 324 20.07 -0.46 -31.77
N HIS A 325 18.77 -0.70 -31.93
CA HIS A 325 18.03 -0.58 -33.20
C HIS A 325 18.44 -1.53 -34.33
N ARG A 326 19.36 -2.49 -34.06
CA ARG A 326 19.69 -3.54 -35.04
C ARG A 326 18.60 -4.61 -35.07
N PRO A 327 18.34 -5.23 -36.23
CA PRO A 327 17.37 -6.32 -36.34
C PRO A 327 17.79 -7.53 -35.46
N VAL A 328 16.84 -8.20 -34.85
CA VAL A 328 17.08 -9.36 -33.99
C VAL A 328 17.70 -10.54 -34.76
N GLU A 329 17.45 -10.62 -36.08
CA GLU A 329 17.99 -11.66 -36.98
C GLU A 329 19.53 -11.74 -37.02
N GLU A 330 20.19 -10.63 -36.64
CA GLU A 330 21.66 -10.61 -36.53
C GLU A 330 22.18 -11.35 -35.30
N PHE A 331 21.32 -11.64 -34.34
CA PHE A 331 21.66 -12.23 -33.05
C PHE A 331 20.99 -13.59 -32.83
N LEU A 332 19.68 -13.70 -33.12
CA LEU A 332 18.82 -14.84 -32.85
C LEU A 332 17.80 -15.04 -33.98
N ASP A 333 17.21 -16.22 -34.04
CA ASP A 333 16.17 -16.53 -35.01
C ASP A 333 14.91 -15.68 -34.77
N PRO A 334 14.51 -14.80 -35.69
CA PRO A 334 13.33 -13.96 -35.52
C PRO A 334 12.01 -14.75 -35.45
N VAL A 335 11.96 -15.97 -35.98
CA VAL A 335 10.76 -16.83 -35.97
C VAL A 335 10.29 -17.12 -34.56
N ASP A 336 11.21 -17.29 -33.62
CA ASP A 336 10.91 -17.57 -32.22
C ASP A 336 10.24 -16.36 -31.53
N PHE A 337 10.67 -15.16 -31.85
CA PHE A 337 10.08 -13.90 -31.34
C PHE A 337 8.68 -13.69 -31.91
N ILE A 338 8.50 -13.94 -33.22
CA ILE A 338 7.18 -13.85 -33.88
C ILE A 338 6.22 -14.87 -33.24
N PHE A 339 6.66 -16.10 -33.04
CA PHE A 339 5.85 -17.16 -32.44
C PHE A 339 5.38 -16.76 -31.03
N VAL A 340 6.29 -16.28 -30.18
CA VAL A 340 5.97 -15.86 -28.79
C VAL A 340 5.06 -14.65 -28.78
N MET A 341 5.19 -13.75 -29.74
CA MET A 341 4.35 -12.56 -29.88
C MET A 341 2.93 -12.92 -30.34
N GLU A 342 2.78 -13.83 -31.28
CA GLU A 342 1.48 -14.23 -31.85
C GLU A 342 0.72 -15.21 -30.97
N ASP A 343 1.40 -16.26 -30.45
CA ASP A 343 0.77 -17.33 -29.64
C ASP A 343 0.66 -16.94 -28.15
N GLY A 344 1.42 -15.96 -27.69
CA GLY A 344 1.45 -15.49 -26.29
C GLY A 344 2.08 -16.48 -25.32
N ARG A 345 2.60 -17.62 -25.81
CA ARG A 345 3.25 -18.62 -24.98
C ARG A 345 4.75 -18.42 -24.94
N PRO A 346 5.36 -18.31 -23.74
CA PRO A 346 6.79 -18.13 -23.63
C PRO A 346 7.52 -19.41 -24.05
N ILE A 347 8.65 -19.24 -24.73
CA ILE A 347 9.65 -20.30 -24.90
C ILE A 347 10.47 -20.32 -23.61
N ARG A 348 10.66 -21.53 -23.02
CA ARG A 348 11.43 -21.68 -21.77
C ARG A 348 12.47 -22.77 -21.90
N ASP A 349 13.66 -22.49 -21.39
CA ASP A 349 14.76 -23.44 -21.17
C ASP A 349 15.07 -24.29 -22.41
N ARG A 350 14.96 -23.69 -23.62
CA ARG A 350 15.24 -24.37 -24.87
C ARG A 350 16.73 -24.33 -25.17
N LYS A 351 17.33 -25.50 -25.41
CA LYS A 351 18.75 -25.58 -25.79
C LYS A 351 18.92 -25.26 -27.28
N VAL A 352 19.71 -24.26 -27.58
CA VAL A 352 19.99 -23.77 -28.94
C VAL A 352 21.48 -23.71 -29.17
N TRP A 353 21.92 -24.12 -30.36
CA TRP A 353 23.32 -23.97 -30.81
C TRP A 353 23.44 -22.66 -31.61
N LEU A 354 24.25 -21.76 -31.16
CA LEU A 354 24.56 -20.52 -31.85
C LEU A 354 25.79 -20.74 -32.74
N GLU A 355 25.59 -20.88 -34.06
CA GLU A 355 26.64 -21.21 -35.01
C GLU A 355 27.75 -20.16 -35.04
N ASN A 356 27.42 -18.91 -35.12
CA ASN A 356 28.36 -17.80 -35.19
C ASN A 356 29.24 -17.66 -33.93
N GLN A 357 28.70 -18.01 -32.77
CA GLN A 357 29.37 -17.89 -31.47
C GLN A 357 30.02 -19.22 -31.04
N GLN A 358 29.71 -20.35 -31.72
CA GLN A 358 30.14 -21.68 -31.37
C GLN A 358 29.83 -22.06 -29.92
N LYS A 359 28.60 -21.73 -29.49
CA LYS A 359 28.13 -21.88 -28.10
C LYS A 359 26.76 -22.54 -28.03
N PHE A 360 26.58 -23.41 -27.02
CA PHE A 360 25.27 -23.87 -26.60
C PHE A 360 24.68 -22.85 -25.59
N VAL A 361 23.46 -22.42 -25.84
CA VAL A 361 22.71 -21.56 -24.89
C VAL A 361 21.39 -22.20 -24.53
N GLU A 362 20.98 -22.00 -23.29
CA GLU A 362 19.62 -22.28 -22.83
C GLU A 362 18.85 -20.97 -22.93
N GLU A 363 17.87 -20.94 -23.83
CA GLU A 363 17.13 -19.75 -24.22
C GLU A 363 15.73 -19.72 -23.62
N THR A 364 15.35 -18.59 -23.10
CA THR A 364 13.98 -18.28 -22.65
C THR A 364 13.54 -16.97 -23.30
N ILE A 365 12.40 -16.98 -24.02
CA ILE A 365 11.80 -15.80 -24.65
C ILE A 365 10.42 -15.58 -24.06
N VAL A 366 10.17 -14.35 -23.56
CA VAL A 366 8.90 -13.92 -22.96
C VAL A 366 8.43 -12.64 -23.63
N TYR A 367 7.13 -12.52 -23.87
CA TYR A 367 6.50 -11.28 -24.35
C TYR A 367 5.78 -10.55 -23.23
N ASP A 368 6.18 -9.32 -22.99
CA ASP A 368 5.51 -8.38 -22.10
C ASP A 368 4.50 -7.56 -22.92
N ILE A 369 3.24 -7.94 -22.83
CA ILE A 369 2.13 -7.34 -23.57
C ILE A 369 1.90 -5.89 -23.16
N GLU A 370 2.07 -5.55 -21.87
CA GLU A 370 1.83 -4.20 -21.36
C GLU A 370 2.82 -3.19 -21.92
N ASN A 371 4.10 -3.57 -21.96
CA ASN A 371 5.19 -2.71 -22.44
C ASN A 371 5.53 -2.94 -23.92
N LYS A 372 4.91 -3.93 -24.56
CA LYS A 372 5.17 -4.31 -25.96
C LYS A 372 6.62 -4.66 -26.25
N LEU A 373 7.20 -5.46 -25.34
CA LEU A 373 8.60 -5.86 -25.36
C LEU A 373 8.74 -7.37 -25.32
N LEU A 374 9.68 -7.88 -26.08
CA LEU A 374 10.11 -9.26 -26.03
C LEU A 374 11.44 -9.35 -25.28
N LEU A 375 11.51 -10.23 -24.29
CA LEU A 375 12.68 -10.41 -23.45
C LEU A 375 13.28 -11.78 -23.75
N ALA A 376 14.49 -11.82 -24.30
CA ALA A 376 15.26 -13.06 -24.48
C ALA A 376 16.37 -13.15 -23.43
N ILE A 377 16.35 -14.24 -22.66
CA ILE A 377 17.35 -14.57 -21.66
C ILE A 377 18.09 -15.81 -22.11
N MET A 378 19.43 -15.73 -22.19
CA MET A 378 20.27 -16.84 -22.67
C MET A 378 21.34 -17.13 -21.63
N LYS A 379 21.40 -18.38 -21.22
CA LYS A 379 22.44 -18.91 -20.34
C LYS A 379 23.44 -19.74 -21.17
N ASP A 380 24.72 -19.39 -21.10
CA ASP A 380 25.78 -20.20 -21.75
C ASP A 380 25.94 -21.53 -21.01
N ILE A 381 25.58 -22.62 -21.68
CA ILE A 381 25.67 -23.99 -21.17
C ILE A 381 26.72 -24.83 -21.91
N THR A 382 27.61 -24.18 -22.68
CA THR A 382 28.59 -24.85 -23.55
C THR A 382 29.48 -25.82 -22.77
N THR A 383 29.94 -25.40 -21.60
CA THR A 383 30.80 -26.29 -20.76
C THR A 383 30.00 -27.46 -20.24
N GLN A 384 28.80 -27.23 -19.76
CA GLN A 384 27.91 -28.29 -19.25
C GLN A 384 27.58 -29.33 -20.35
N GLU A 385 27.18 -28.85 -21.53
CA GLU A 385 26.88 -29.73 -22.67
C GLU A 385 28.10 -30.56 -23.11
N ARG A 386 29.29 -29.98 -23.11
CA ARG A 386 30.54 -30.70 -23.42
C ARG A 386 30.85 -31.74 -22.36
N GLU A 387 30.64 -31.45 -21.09
CA GLU A 387 30.84 -32.43 -20.01
C GLU A 387 29.81 -33.56 -20.06
N GLU A 388 28.54 -33.23 -20.30
CA GLU A 388 27.48 -34.21 -20.47
C GLU A 388 27.76 -35.18 -21.65
N ARG A 389 28.17 -34.64 -22.80
CA ARG A 389 28.56 -35.44 -23.96
C ARG A 389 29.76 -36.35 -23.68
N ARG A 390 30.82 -35.83 -23.06
CA ARG A 390 31.96 -36.64 -22.63
C ARG A 390 31.58 -37.73 -21.66
N ALA A 391 30.71 -37.42 -20.71
CA ALA A 391 30.23 -38.43 -19.76
C ALA A 391 29.41 -39.53 -20.47
N GLN A 392 28.58 -39.17 -21.45
CA GLN A 392 27.81 -40.10 -22.25
C GLN A 392 28.74 -40.98 -23.13
N GLU A 393 29.71 -40.37 -23.80
CA GLU A 393 30.70 -41.11 -24.61
C GLU A 393 31.50 -42.10 -23.74
N LEU A 394 31.97 -41.68 -22.57
CA LEU A 394 32.68 -42.54 -21.63
C LEU A 394 31.81 -43.69 -21.14
N ARG A 395 30.55 -43.40 -20.83
CA ARG A 395 29.58 -44.42 -20.41
C ARG A 395 29.35 -45.45 -21.53
N GLN A 396 29.20 -44.99 -22.76
CA GLN A 396 29.01 -45.86 -23.91
C GLN A 396 30.23 -46.72 -24.17
N GLN A 397 31.43 -46.13 -24.15
CA GLN A 397 32.69 -46.88 -24.27
C GLN A 397 32.83 -47.91 -23.14
N THR A 398 32.46 -47.56 -21.91
CA THR A 398 32.49 -48.49 -20.78
C THR A 398 31.54 -49.66 -20.99
N LEU A 399 30.33 -49.40 -21.48
CA LEU A 399 29.38 -50.49 -21.83
C LEU A 399 29.92 -51.40 -22.92
N GLU A 400 30.47 -50.84 -24.01
CA GLU A 400 31.05 -51.63 -25.10
C GLU A 400 32.24 -52.52 -24.66
N VAL A 401 33.11 -51.95 -23.81
CA VAL A 401 34.23 -52.70 -23.22
C VAL A 401 33.72 -53.82 -22.31
N THR A 402 32.72 -53.52 -21.47
CA THR A 402 32.11 -54.46 -20.54
C THR A 402 31.45 -55.61 -21.31
N ASP A 403 30.68 -55.31 -22.33
CA ASP A 403 30.06 -56.35 -23.20
C ASP A 403 31.08 -57.22 -23.87
N ARG A 404 32.18 -56.65 -24.37
CA ARG A 404 33.28 -57.37 -24.97
C ARG A 404 33.93 -58.30 -23.95
N ILE A 405 34.17 -57.87 -22.73
CA ILE A 405 34.72 -58.71 -21.66
C ILE A 405 33.74 -59.82 -21.30
N ILE A 406 32.45 -59.51 -21.14
CA ILE A 406 31.40 -60.49 -20.85
C ILE A 406 31.36 -61.56 -21.96
N GLN A 407 31.36 -61.17 -23.24
CA GLN A 407 31.36 -62.10 -24.37
C GLN A 407 32.63 -63.00 -24.39
N LYS A 408 33.78 -62.39 -24.11
CA LYS A 408 35.03 -63.12 -24.01
C LYS A 408 35.00 -64.15 -22.87
N GLN A 409 34.51 -63.72 -21.69
CA GLN A 409 34.38 -64.64 -20.54
C GLN A 409 33.37 -65.75 -20.82
N MET A 410 32.22 -65.40 -21.43
CA MET A 410 31.23 -66.46 -21.82
C MET A 410 31.79 -67.46 -22.79
N ARG A 411 32.60 -67.04 -23.78
CA ARG A 411 33.28 -67.95 -24.72
C ARG A 411 34.26 -68.85 -23.99
N THR A 412 35.07 -68.29 -23.08
CA THR A 412 36.01 -69.09 -22.28
C THR A 412 35.27 -70.07 -21.37
N VAL A 413 34.18 -69.68 -20.74
CA VAL A 413 33.36 -70.65 -19.95
C VAL A 413 32.75 -71.75 -20.81
N GLN A 414 32.30 -71.38 -22.03
CA GLN A 414 31.81 -72.43 -22.99
C GLN A 414 32.91 -73.40 -23.43
N GLU A 415 34.12 -72.91 -23.71
CA GLU A 415 35.28 -73.75 -24.05
C GLU A 415 35.66 -74.67 -22.88
N ILE A 416 35.71 -74.15 -21.65
CA ILE A 416 35.97 -74.97 -20.44
C ILE A 416 34.87 -76.02 -20.25
N ALA A 417 33.61 -75.68 -20.42
CA ALA A 417 32.48 -76.58 -20.30
C ALA A 417 32.51 -77.65 -21.38
N SER A 418 32.92 -77.29 -22.61
CA SER A 418 33.13 -78.29 -23.71
C SER A 418 34.24 -79.25 -23.39
N LEU A 419 35.39 -78.75 -22.94
CA LEU A 419 36.53 -79.58 -22.55
C LEU A 419 36.20 -80.51 -21.37
N LEU A 420 35.50 -80.03 -20.35
CA LEU A 420 35.04 -80.85 -19.23
C LEU A 420 33.99 -81.85 -19.65
N GLY A 421 33.11 -81.48 -20.60
CA GLY A 421 32.17 -82.48 -21.21
C GLY A 421 32.85 -83.55 -22.00
N GLU A 422 33.88 -83.19 -22.77
CA GLU A 422 34.69 -84.16 -23.57
C GLU A 422 35.49 -85.09 -22.67
N THR A 423 36.19 -84.59 -21.68
CA THR A 423 36.90 -85.36 -20.67
C THR A 423 35.99 -86.30 -19.87
N THR A 424 34.79 -85.80 -19.55
CA THR A 424 33.77 -86.61 -18.85
C THR A 424 33.22 -87.69 -19.72
N ALA A 425 33.03 -87.42 -21.01
CA ALA A 425 32.61 -88.44 -21.99
C ALA A 425 33.67 -89.49 -22.20
N GLU A 426 34.93 -89.08 -22.37
CA GLU A 426 36.08 -90.05 -22.48
C GLU A 426 36.25 -90.91 -21.23
N THR A 427 36.16 -90.29 -20.07
CA THR A 427 36.21 -91.00 -18.78
C THR A 427 35.05 -91.97 -18.64
N LYS A 428 33.84 -91.56 -19.05
CA LYS A 428 32.66 -92.45 -19.06
C LYS A 428 32.84 -93.62 -20.03
N VAL A 429 33.41 -93.37 -21.20
CA VAL A 429 33.73 -94.44 -22.17
C VAL A 429 34.80 -95.39 -21.64
N ALA A 430 35.87 -94.83 -21.03
CA ALA A 430 36.92 -95.61 -20.39
C ALA A 430 36.40 -96.46 -19.22
N LEU A 431 35.60 -95.90 -18.35
CA LEU A 431 34.96 -96.63 -17.25
C LEU A 431 33.96 -97.67 -17.74
N THR A 432 33.25 -97.42 -18.84
CA THR A 432 32.33 -98.40 -19.45
C THR A 432 33.08 -99.57 -20.05
N LYS A 433 34.23 -99.34 -20.71
CA LYS A 433 35.12 -100.36 -21.21
C LYS A 433 35.73 -101.20 -20.08
N LEU A 434 36.19 -100.53 -19.00
CA LEU A 434 36.70 -101.21 -17.81
C LEU A 434 35.63 -102.09 -17.15
N ARG A 435 34.41 -101.61 -17.03
CA ARG A 435 33.29 -102.40 -16.50
C ARG A 435 32.96 -103.62 -17.38
N GLY A 436 33.05 -103.46 -18.72
CA GLY A 436 32.87 -104.56 -19.65
C GLY A 436 33.95 -105.62 -19.50
N ALA A 437 35.22 -105.21 -19.39
CA ALA A 437 36.36 -106.12 -19.20
C ALA A 437 36.32 -106.87 -17.86
N VAL A 438 35.87 -106.20 -16.79
CA VAL A 438 35.68 -106.83 -15.48
C VAL A 438 34.52 -107.85 -15.50
N ALA A 439 33.43 -107.52 -16.21
CA ALA A 439 32.27 -108.43 -16.36
C ALA A 439 32.54 -109.67 -17.25
N GLU A 440 33.52 -109.62 -18.18
CA GLU A 440 33.96 -110.76 -19.00
C GLU A 440 34.96 -111.65 -18.25
N GLY A 441 35.69 -111.08 -17.27
CA GLY A 441 36.62 -111.89 -16.42
C GLY A 441 35.93 -112.75 -15.38
N GLU A 442 34.68 -112.53 -15.04
CA GLU A 442 33.88 -113.34 -14.10
C GLU A 442 33.15 -114.52 -14.79
N LYS A 443 33.37 -114.80 -16.10
CA LYS A 443 32.78 -115.93 -16.83
C LYS A 443 33.76 -117.04 -17.14
N HIS A 444 34.97 -116.96 -16.55
CA HIS A 444 35.99 -118.04 -16.68
C HIS A 444 36.61 -118.39 -15.33
N GLU A 445 35.77 -118.62 -14.33
CA GLU A 445 36.03 -119.49 -13.20
C GLU A 445 34.81 -120.38 -12.95
#